data_822001cebe412b567214a2e88fb87c06
#
_entry.id   822001cebe412b567214a2e88fb87c06
#
_cell.length_a   1.000
_cell.length_b   1.000
_cell.length_c   1.000
_cell.angle_alpha   90.00
_cell.angle_beta   90.00
_cell.angle_gamma   90.00
#
_symmetry.space_group_name_H-M   'P 1'
#
loop_
_entity.id
_entity.type
_entity.pdbx_description
1 polymer ?
#
loop_
_entity_poly.entity_id
_entity_poly.type
_entity_poly.pdbx_seq_one_letter_code
_entity_poly.pdbx_strand_id
1 'polypeptide(L)'
;MILYEYPFNERIRTYLRLEHLFLRLATLVSREAPLDHHFALTTIFEVMDVGARADLKSDVLKDLDKQKQVLNGYRGNPAIAEGVLDKVIAQVEGCFEALNATTGKAGQSLTENDWLMSIRSRIGIPGGTCEFDLPAYFAWQHRSADARIKDLHRWASTLAPLAESIHLLLKMLRDSGSPQKVVATAGQFQQNLPQGRTFQLMRLALDPELQVIPEISGNRLMVSIRLMRLDADDKMHPALEDGAFEIALCS
;
A
#
# COMPACT_ATOMS: atom_id res chain seq x y z
N MET A 1 -15.74 11.46 -5.25
CA MET A 1 -15.65 10.71 -3.97
C MET A 1 -14.20 10.61 -3.55
N ILE A 2 -13.87 10.94 -2.30
CA ILE A 2 -12.55 10.70 -1.68
C ILE A 2 -12.66 9.37 -0.95
N LEU A 3 -11.72 8.46 -1.21
CA LEU A 3 -11.68 7.14 -0.59
C LEU A 3 -10.63 7.10 0.51
N TYR A 4 -11.05 6.76 1.72
CA TYR A 4 -10.20 6.51 2.87
C TYR A 4 -10.18 5.03 3.20
N GLU A 5 -9.04 4.50 3.59
CA GLU A 5 -8.86 3.11 3.99
C GLU A 5 -8.32 3.04 5.43
N TYR A 6 -9.00 2.29 6.28
CA TYR A 6 -8.61 2.11 7.68
C TYR A 6 -8.31 0.62 7.95
N PRO A 7 -7.03 0.28 8.19
CA PRO A 7 -6.63 -1.09 8.52
C PRO A 7 -6.92 -1.41 9.99
N PHE A 8 -7.56 -2.55 10.26
CA PHE A 8 -7.83 -3.02 11.61
C PHE A 8 -6.64 -3.76 12.28
N ASN A 9 -5.58 -4.04 11.52
CA ASN A 9 -4.39 -4.73 12.01
C ASN A 9 -3.11 -4.19 11.37
N GLU A 10 -1.96 -4.45 12.03
CA GLU A 10 -0.66 -3.95 11.58
C GLU A 10 -0.17 -4.59 10.27
N ARG A 11 -0.60 -5.82 9.96
CA ARG A 11 -0.24 -6.47 8.69
C ARG A 11 -0.83 -5.71 7.51
N ILE A 12 -2.13 -5.46 7.52
CA ILE A 12 -2.79 -4.70 6.45
C ILE A 12 -2.30 -3.25 6.42
N ARG A 13 -2.02 -2.64 7.56
CA ARG A 13 -1.38 -1.31 7.62
C ARG A 13 -0.04 -1.30 6.89
N THR A 14 0.77 -2.33 7.06
CA THR A 14 2.05 -2.48 6.36
C THR A 14 1.86 -2.67 4.86
N TYR A 15 0.88 -3.49 4.44
CA TYR A 15 0.58 -3.69 3.01
C TYR A 15 0.12 -2.39 2.34
N LEU A 16 -0.77 -1.63 2.96
CA LEU A 16 -1.22 -0.33 2.44
C LEU A 16 -0.07 0.68 2.33
N ARG A 17 0.85 0.73 3.32
CA ARG A 17 2.05 1.57 3.24
C ARG A 17 2.95 1.18 2.08
N LEU A 18 3.19 -0.12 1.88
CA LEU A 18 4.01 -0.61 0.78
C LEU A 18 3.35 -0.34 -0.58
N GLU A 19 2.04 -0.58 -0.71
CA GLU A 19 1.31 -0.24 -1.94
C GLU A 19 1.44 1.25 -2.26
N HIS A 20 1.27 2.12 -1.27
CA HIS A 20 1.47 3.56 -1.45
C HIS A 20 2.89 3.90 -1.93
N LEU A 21 3.92 3.27 -1.36
CA LEU A 21 5.30 3.45 -1.79
C LEU A 21 5.52 2.93 -3.22
N PHE A 22 4.96 1.79 -3.59
CA PHE A 22 5.08 1.25 -4.96
C PHE A 22 4.38 2.12 -5.99
N LEU A 23 3.19 2.65 -5.69
CA LEU A 23 2.50 3.60 -6.57
C LEU A 23 3.30 4.90 -6.76
N ARG A 24 3.86 5.43 -5.67
CA ARG A 24 4.76 6.60 -5.72
C ARG A 24 5.99 6.31 -6.58
N LEU A 25 6.63 5.16 -6.38
CA LEU A 25 7.80 4.74 -7.15
C LEU A 25 7.48 4.65 -8.65
N ALA A 26 6.39 3.99 -9.02
CA ALA A 26 5.95 3.88 -10.40
C ALA A 26 5.74 5.25 -11.06
N THR A 27 5.09 6.18 -10.33
CA THR A 27 4.88 7.55 -10.81
C THR A 27 6.19 8.31 -11.00
N LEU A 28 7.13 8.20 -10.05
CA LEU A 28 8.40 8.92 -10.11
C LEU A 28 9.34 8.39 -11.19
N VAL A 29 9.35 7.07 -11.39
CA VAL A 29 10.17 6.43 -12.43
C VAL A 29 9.69 6.78 -13.84
N SER A 30 8.39 7.03 -14.03
CA SER A 30 7.83 7.41 -15.33
C SER A 30 8.14 8.86 -15.76
N ARG A 31 8.69 9.68 -14.87
CA ARG A 31 9.05 11.08 -15.13
C ARG A 31 10.50 11.19 -15.59
N GLU A 32 10.87 12.36 -16.15
CA GLU A 32 12.21 12.55 -16.75
C GLU A 32 13.14 13.42 -15.88
N ALA A 33 12.59 14.19 -14.94
CA ALA A 33 13.39 15.12 -14.15
C ALA A 33 14.34 14.41 -13.18
N PRO A 34 15.61 14.86 -13.05
CA PRO A 34 16.56 14.28 -12.10
C PRO A 34 16.05 14.30 -10.63
N LEU A 35 15.26 15.31 -10.27
CA LEU A 35 14.67 15.42 -8.94
C LEU A 35 13.63 14.34 -8.68
N ASP A 36 12.79 14.01 -9.67
CA ASP A 36 11.84 12.89 -9.54
C ASP A 36 12.59 11.57 -9.35
N HIS A 37 13.71 11.38 -10.05
CA HIS A 37 14.56 10.20 -9.92
C HIS A 37 15.29 10.15 -8.57
N HIS A 38 15.61 11.30 -7.97
CA HIS A 38 16.09 11.36 -6.58
C HIS A 38 15.04 10.82 -5.61
N PHE A 39 13.79 11.27 -5.74
CA PHE A 39 12.69 10.78 -4.91
C PHE A 39 12.31 9.33 -5.22
N ALA A 40 12.52 8.85 -6.44
CA ALA A 40 12.38 7.43 -6.78
C ALA A 40 13.38 6.56 -5.98
N LEU A 41 14.66 6.96 -5.91
CA LEU A 41 15.66 6.29 -5.08
C LEU A 41 15.31 6.33 -3.59
N THR A 42 14.90 7.49 -3.08
CA THR A 42 14.39 7.61 -1.70
C THR A 42 13.26 6.61 -1.44
N THR A 43 12.32 6.49 -2.38
CA THR A 43 11.20 5.56 -2.26
C THR A 43 11.68 4.09 -2.27
N ILE A 44 12.66 3.73 -3.11
CA ILE A 44 13.26 2.39 -3.08
C ILE A 44 13.83 2.09 -1.68
N PHE A 45 14.55 3.03 -1.07
CA PHE A 45 15.12 2.84 0.26
C PHE A 45 14.04 2.72 1.34
N GLU A 46 12.98 3.52 1.27
CA GLU A 46 11.83 3.38 2.18
C GLU A 46 11.14 2.00 2.04
N VAL A 47 10.99 1.49 0.81
CA VAL A 47 10.48 0.12 0.58
C VAL A 47 11.41 -0.92 1.20
N MET A 48 12.73 -0.76 1.04
CA MET A 48 13.71 -1.65 1.67
C MET A 48 13.62 -1.60 3.21
N ASP A 49 13.43 -0.43 3.82
CA ASP A 49 13.31 -0.28 5.27
C ASP A 49 12.05 -0.97 5.82
N VAL A 50 10.91 -0.83 5.14
CA VAL A 50 9.69 -1.55 5.51
C VAL A 50 9.85 -3.05 5.22
N GLY A 51 10.45 -3.41 4.09
CA GLY A 51 10.70 -4.77 3.63
C GLY A 51 11.72 -5.55 4.45
N ALA A 52 12.60 -4.85 5.18
CA ALA A 52 13.60 -5.45 6.06
C ALA A 52 13.03 -6.13 7.31
N ARG A 53 11.75 -5.93 7.63
CA ARG A 53 11.08 -6.62 8.74
C ARG A 53 11.15 -8.14 8.52
N ALA A 54 11.58 -8.87 9.56
CA ALA A 54 11.89 -10.29 9.46
C ALA A 54 10.72 -11.14 8.94
N ASP A 55 9.49 -10.76 9.28
CA ASP A 55 8.30 -11.59 9.04
C ASP A 55 7.52 -11.21 7.77
N LEU A 56 7.83 -10.08 7.11
CA LEU A 56 7.00 -9.56 6.02
C LEU A 56 6.82 -10.57 4.87
N LYS A 57 7.94 -11.11 4.34
CA LYS A 57 7.88 -12.09 3.24
C LYS A 57 7.10 -13.34 3.63
N SER A 58 7.35 -13.87 4.82
CA SER A 58 6.66 -15.07 5.33
C SER A 58 5.18 -14.81 5.56
N ASP A 59 4.81 -13.61 6.00
CA ASP A 59 3.42 -13.22 6.19
C ASP A 59 2.67 -13.09 4.86
N VAL A 60 3.29 -12.47 3.84
CA VAL A 60 2.70 -12.38 2.49
C VAL A 60 2.52 -13.78 1.88
N LEU A 61 3.52 -14.66 1.99
CA LEU A 61 3.42 -16.05 1.50
C LEU A 61 2.30 -16.82 2.19
N LYS A 62 2.15 -16.69 3.52
CA LYS A 62 1.06 -17.32 4.27
C LYS A 62 -0.31 -16.79 3.84
N ASP A 63 -0.41 -15.48 3.60
CA ASP A 63 -1.67 -14.88 3.14
C ASP A 63 -2.04 -15.32 1.72
N LEU A 64 -1.06 -15.45 0.80
CA LEU A 64 -1.28 -15.99 -0.54
C LEU A 64 -1.73 -17.45 -0.48
N ASP A 65 -1.07 -18.31 0.33
CA ASP A 65 -1.46 -19.70 0.51
C ASP A 65 -2.88 -19.83 1.08
N LYS A 66 -3.20 -19.02 2.10
CA LYS A 66 -4.57 -18.95 2.65
C LYS A 66 -5.60 -18.57 1.60
N GLN A 67 -5.31 -17.57 0.77
CA GLN A 67 -6.23 -17.17 -0.31
C GLN A 67 -6.40 -18.28 -1.34
N LYS A 68 -5.32 -18.98 -1.71
CA LYS A 68 -5.39 -20.15 -2.58
C LYS A 68 -6.31 -21.23 -2.01
N GLN A 69 -6.19 -21.54 -0.71
CA GLN A 69 -7.05 -22.53 -0.05
C GLN A 69 -8.52 -22.11 -0.07
N VAL A 70 -8.82 -20.83 0.21
CA VAL A 70 -10.19 -20.30 0.16
C VAL A 70 -10.76 -20.42 -1.27
N LEU A 71 -10.00 -20.03 -2.28
CA LEU A 71 -10.41 -20.12 -3.69
C LEU A 71 -10.67 -21.57 -4.12
N ASN A 72 -9.79 -22.50 -3.74
CA ASN A 72 -10.01 -23.93 -4.03
C ASN A 72 -11.28 -24.49 -3.37
N GLY A 73 -11.67 -23.95 -2.21
CA GLY A 73 -12.94 -24.30 -1.56
C GLY A 73 -14.19 -23.90 -2.35
N TYR A 74 -14.06 -23.02 -3.35
CA TYR A 74 -15.16 -22.64 -4.24
C TYR A 74 -15.31 -23.55 -5.47
N ARG A 75 -14.39 -24.50 -5.69
CA ARG A 75 -14.49 -25.44 -6.82
C ARG A 75 -15.78 -26.28 -6.74
N GLY A 76 -16.39 -26.47 -7.89
CA GLY A 76 -17.66 -27.20 -7.99
C GLY A 76 -18.89 -26.40 -7.53
N ASN A 77 -18.75 -25.14 -7.17
CA ASN A 77 -19.90 -24.26 -6.87
C ASN A 77 -20.55 -23.80 -8.19
N PRO A 78 -21.82 -24.15 -8.48
CA PRO A 78 -22.47 -23.79 -9.74
C PRO A 78 -22.67 -22.29 -9.95
N ALA A 79 -22.54 -21.48 -8.89
CA ALA A 79 -22.64 -20.01 -8.98
C ALA A 79 -21.33 -19.35 -9.43
N ILE A 80 -20.23 -20.11 -9.56
CA ILE A 80 -18.90 -19.58 -9.88
C ILE A 80 -18.42 -20.17 -11.21
N ALA A 81 -18.00 -19.32 -12.13
CA ALA A 81 -17.43 -19.76 -13.39
C ALA A 81 -16.01 -20.34 -13.15
N GLU A 82 -15.85 -21.66 -13.32
CA GLU A 82 -14.59 -22.39 -13.11
C GLU A 82 -13.40 -21.73 -13.84
N GLY A 83 -13.58 -21.33 -15.09
CA GLY A 83 -12.50 -20.69 -15.86
C GLY A 83 -12.05 -19.31 -15.30
N VAL A 84 -12.93 -18.60 -14.58
CA VAL A 84 -12.56 -17.36 -13.87
C VAL A 84 -11.82 -17.70 -12.58
N LEU A 85 -12.31 -18.70 -11.85
CA LEU A 85 -11.68 -19.19 -10.63
C LEU A 85 -10.27 -19.70 -10.89
N ASP A 86 -10.07 -20.50 -11.94
CA ASP A 86 -8.75 -21.02 -12.34
C ASP A 86 -7.76 -19.88 -12.65
N LYS A 87 -8.21 -18.81 -13.33
CA LYS A 87 -7.35 -17.66 -13.60
C LYS A 87 -6.90 -16.95 -12.31
N VAL A 88 -7.80 -16.77 -11.36
CA VAL A 88 -7.46 -16.12 -10.08
C VAL A 88 -6.53 -17.00 -9.26
N ILE A 89 -6.77 -18.32 -9.21
CA ILE A 89 -5.89 -19.27 -8.53
C ILE A 89 -4.49 -19.22 -9.17
N ALA A 90 -4.39 -19.25 -10.50
CA ALA A 90 -3.11 -19.15 -11.21
C ALA A 90 -2.35 -17.85 -10.91
N GLN A 91 -3.08 -16.71 -10.77
CA GLN A 91 -2.45 -15.45 -10.35
C GLN A 91 -1.87 -15.53 -8.93
N VAL A 92 -2.61 -16.10 -7.98
CA VAL A 92 -2.14 -16.29 -6.59
C VAL A 92 -0.93 -17.21 -6.55
N GLU A 93 -0.95 -18.32 -7.30
CA GLU A 93 0.18 -19.26 -7.42
C GLU A 93 1.41 -18.59 -8.03
N GLY A 94 1.24 -17.84 -9.12
CA GLY A 94 2.33 -17.11 -9.76
C GLY A 94 2.98 -16.08 -8.82
N CYS A 95 2.18 -15.32 -8.05
CA CYS A 95 2.70 -14.41 -7.03
C CYS A 95 3.46 -15.16 -5.93
N PHE A 96 2.90 -16.30 -5.46
CA PHE A 96 3.55 -17.13 -4.44
C PHE A 96 4.90 -17.65 -4.92
N GLU A 97 4.96 -18.24 -6.10
CA GLU A 97 6.17 -18.80 -6.68
C GLU A 97 7.23 -17.71 -6.91
N ALA A 98 6.86 -16.58 -7.52
CA ALA A 98 7.76 -15.47 -7.77
C ALA A 98 8.34 -14.91 -6.46
N LEU A 99 7.51 -14.68 -5.45
CA LEU A 99 7.97 -14.17 -4.16
C LEU A 99 8.81 -15.20 -3.41
N ASN A 100 8.42 -16.48 -3.43
CA ASN A 100 9.15 -17.56 -2.77
C ASN A 100 10.55 -17.74 -3.38
N ALA A 101 10.69 -17.60 -4.70
CA ALA A 101 11.95 -17.71 -5.42
C ALA A 101 12.94 -16.57 -5.09
N THR A 102 12.49 -15.45 -4.55
CA THR A 102 13.41 -14.36 -4.14
C THR A 102 14.27 -14.81 -2.96
N THR A 103 15.58 -14.54 -3.02
CA THR A 103 16.49 -14.88 -1.92
C THR A 103 16.42 -13.82 -0.81
N GLY A 104 16.31 -14.25 0.43
CA GLY A 104 16.36 -13.38 1.60
C GLY A 104 15.15 -12.43 1.73
N LYS A 105 15.40 -11.25 2.29
CA LYS A 105 14.40 -10.20 2.50
C LYS A 105 14.16 -9.40 1.21
N ALA A 106 13.02 -8.74 1.11
CA ALA A 106 12.74 -7.86 -0.01
C ALA A 106 13.81 -6.76 -0.13
N GLY A 107 14.36 -6.61 -1.34
CA GLY A 107 15.42 -5.65 -1.62
C GLY A 107 16.81 -6.03 -1.07
N GLN A 108 17.00 -7.26 -0.58
CA GLN A 108 18.33 -7.68 -0.07
C GLN A 108 19.41 -7.60 -1.14
N SER A 109 19.13 -7.96 -2.39
CA SER A 109 20.07 -7.84 -3.50
C SER A 109 20.53 -6.40 -3.76
N LEU A 110 19.73 -5.40 -3.38
CA LEU A 110 20.10 -3.98 -3.49
C LEU A 110 21.11 -3.56 -2.42
N THR A 111 21.17 -4.29 -1.29
CA THR A 111 22.15 -3.99 -0.22
C THR A 111 23.57 -4.37 -0.60
N GLU A 112 23.75 -5.21 -1.64
CA GLU A 112 25.05 -5.59 -2.18
C GLU A 112 25.59 -4.56 -3.18
N ASN A 113 24.80 -3.53 -3.52
CA ASN A 113 25.19 -2.47 -4.43
C ASN A 113 25.78 -1.29 -3.62
N ASP A 114 27.11 -1.22 -3.55
CA ASP A 114 27.86 -0.19 -2.80
C ASP A 114 27.48 1.23 -3.20
N TRP A 115 27.21 1.45 -4.52
CA TRP A 115 26.79 2.75 -5.00
C TRP A 115 25.44 3.16 -4.45
N LEU A 116 24.45 2.27 -4.46
CA LEU A 116 23.14 2.52 -3.83
C LEU A 116 23.27 2.74 -2.32
N MET A 117 24.08 1.93 -1.65
CA MET A 117 24.28 2.05 -0.20
C MET A 117 25.02 3.35 0.18
N SER A 118 25.91 3.86 -0.65
CA SER A 118 26.53 5.17 -0.44
C SER A 118 25.49 6.31 -0.46
N ILE A 119 24.54 6.26 -1.40
CA ILE A 119 23.46 7.24 -1.46
C ILE A 119 22.51 7.08 -0.26
N ARG A 120 22.11 5.85 0.03
CA ARG A 120 21.21 5.55 1.16
C ARG A 120 21.73 6.09 2.49
N SER A 121 23.05 5.99 2.72
CA SER A 121 23.67 6.48 3.95
C SER A 121 23.64 8.00 4.11
N ARG A 122 23.47 8.74 3.03
CA ARG A 122 23.52 10.21 2.98
C ARG A 122 22.17 10.87 2.72
N ILE A 123 21.23 10.16 2.09
CA ILE A 123 19.96 10.75 1.63
C ILE A 123 19.09 11.30 2.75
N GLY A 124 19.24 10.76 3.98
CA GLY A 124 18.55 11.26 5.18
C GLY A 124 19.22 12.43 5.86
N ILE A 125 20.42 12.86 5.39
CA ILE A 125 21.15 14.01 5.93
C ILE A 125 20.71 15.26 5.17
N PRO A 126 20.29 16.34 5.84
CA PRO A 126 19.96 17.58 5.15
C PRO A 126 21.10 18.07 4.25
N GLY A 127 20.87 18.15 2.92
CA GLY A 127 21.88 18.51 1.94
C GLY A 127 22.98 17.45 1.70
N GLY A 128 22.89 16.26 2.28
CA GLY A 128 23.93 15.21 2.23
C GLY A 128 24.13 14.53 0.85
N THR A 129 23.39 14.97 -0.17
CA THR A 129 23.52 14.46 -1.55
C THR A 129 24.13 15.48 -2.52
N CYS A 130 24.80 16.52 -1.99
CA CYS A 130 25.52 17.49 -2.80
C CYS A 130 26.69 16.84 -3.56
N GLU A 131 27.17 17.52 -4.61
CA GLU A 131 28.23 17.05 -5.52
C GLU A 131 29.54 16.73 -4.80
N PHE A 132 29.87 17.48 -3.76
CA PHE A 132 31.11 17.27 -2.99
C PHE A 132 31.00 16.09 -2.02
N ASP A 133 29.80 15.71 -1.58
CA ASP A 133 29.55 14.53 -0.73
C ASP A 133 29.41 13.25 -1.56
N LEU A 134 28.70 13.34 -2.69
CA LEU A 134 28.37 12.21 -3.55
C LEU A 134 28.64 12.53 -5.05
N PRO A 135 29.91 12.70 -5.49
CA PRO A 135 30.23 13.08 -6.85
C PRO A 135 29.74 12.06 -7.90
N ALA A 136 29.78 10.76 -7.59
CA ALA A 136 29.27 9.73 -8.49
C ALA A 136 27.75 9.77 -8.65
N TYR A 137 27.02 10.12 -7.62
CA TYR A 137 25.57 10.32 -7.66
C TYR A 137 25.23 11.59 -8.45
N PHE A 138 25.94 12.67 -8.25
CA PHE A 138 25.78 13.90 -9.00
C PHE A 138 26.01 13.66 -10.52
N ALA A 139 27.06 12.94 -10.88
CA ALA A 139 27.30 12.52 -12.26
C ALA A 139 26.14 11.68 -12.84
N TRP A 140 25.57 10.76 -12.05
CA TRP A 140 24.41 9.96 -12.45
C TRP A 140 23.18 10.83 -12.71
N GLN A 141 22.92 11.84 -11.90
CA GLN A 141 21.82 12.78 -12.08
C GLN A 141 21.90 13.54 -13.42
N HIS A 142 23.11 13.74 -13.95
CA HIS A 142 23.37 14.42 -15.24
C HIS A 142 23.36 13.47 -16.44
N ARG A 143 23.12 12.18 -16.27
CA ARG A 143 22.91 11.25 -17.38
C ARG A 143 21.57 11.53 -18.07
N SER A 144 21.36 11.00 -19.27
CA SER A 144 20.07 11.10 -19.96
C SER A 144 18.94 10.50 -19.13
N ALA A 145 17.71 10.99 -19.30
CA ALA A 145 16.53 10.48 -18.61
C ALA A 145 16.38 8.96 -18.82
N ASP A 146 16.49 8.48 -20.08
CA ASP A 146 16.41 7.06 -20.42
C ASP A 146 17.42 6.20 -19.67
N ALA A 147 18.66 6.69 -19.54
CA ALA A 147 19.70 5.95 -18.82
C ALA A 147 19.37 5.83 -17.32
N ARG A 148 18.84 6.91 -16.70
CA ARG A 148 18.41 6.90 -15.31
C ARG A 148 17.17 6.03 -15.09
N ILE A 149 16.19 6.12 -15.99
CA ILE A 149 14.96 5.29 -15.97
C ILE A 149 15.33 3.81 -16.06
N LYS A 150 16.25 3.45 -16.97
CA LYS A 150 16.72 2.06 -17.10
C LYS A 150 17.35 1.54 -15.81
N ASP A 151 18.16 2.35 -15.14
CA ASP A 151 18.77 1.97 -13.86
C ASP A 151 17.70 1.81 -12.77
N LEU A 152 16.75 2.75 -12.67
CA LEU A 152 15.65 2.69 -11.71
C LEU A 152 14.76 1.45 -11.93
N HIS A 153 14.42 1.13 -13.16
CA HIS A 153 13.67 -0.09 -13.48
C HIS A 153 14.43 -1.35 -13.08
N ARG A 154 15.74 -1.41 -13.32
CA ARG A 154 16.57 -2.54 -12.90
C ARG A 154 16.55 -2.75 -11.39
N TRP A 155 16.61 -1.68 -10.61
CA TRP A 155 16.55 -1.76 -9.15
C TRP A 155 15.13 -2.07 -8.66
N ALA A 156 14.12 -1.40 -9.19
CA ALA A 156 12.73 -1.59 -8.82
C ALA A 156 12.22 -3.02 -9.15
N SER A 157 12.71 -3.65 -10.25
CA SER A 157 12.29 -5.00 -10.64
C SER A 157 12.62 -6.06 -9.59
N THR A 158 13.64 -5.83 -8.74
CA THR A 158 13.96 -6.75 -7.64
C THR A 158 12.89 -6.77 -6.55
N LEU A 159 12.04 -5.72 -6.51
CA LEU A 159 10.94 -5.56 -5.54
C LEU A 159 9.58 -5.96 -6.14
N ALA A 160 9.51 -6.22 -7.46
CA ALA A 160 8.27 -6.52 -8.16
C ALA A 160 7.51 -7.72 -7.58
N PRO A 161 8.13 -8.86 -7.22
CA PRO A 161 7.40 -10.00 -6.65
C PRO A 161 6.66 -9.65 -5.36
N LEU A 162 7.23 -8.77 -4.52
CA LEU A 162 6.56 -8.29 -3.31
C LEU A 162 5.42 -7.33 -3.66
N ALA A 163 5.66 -6.40 -4.59
CA ALA A 163 4.66 -5.41 -5.02
C ALA A 163 3.42 -6.07 -5.60
N GLU A 164 3.60 -7.03 -6.51
CA GLU A 164 2.53 -7.77 -7.18
C GLU A 164 1.72 -8.61 -6.19
N SER A 165 2.41 -9.29 -5.25
CA SER A 165 1.77 -10.07 -4.19
C SER A 165 0.90 -9.22 -3.28
N ILE A 166 1.41 -8.08 -2.81
CA ILE A 166 0.65 -7.15 -1.95
C ILE A 166 -0.52 -6.55 -2.71
N HIS A 167 -0.31 -6.12 -3.94
CA HIS A 167 -1.38 -5.56 -4.77
C HIS A 167 -2.53 -6.57 -4.95
N LEU A 168 -2.21 -7.83 -5.26
CA LEU A 168 -3.21 -8.89 -5.43
C LEU A 168 -3.97 -9.15 -4.13
N LEU A 169 -3.27 -9.28 -2.99
CA LEU A 169 -3.90 -9.51 -1.69
C LEU A 169 -4.82 -8.37 -1.28
N LEU A 170 -4.38 -7.11 -1.44
CA LEU A 170 -5.20 -5.95 -1.14
C LEU A 170 -6.39 -5.81 -2.07
N LYS A 171 -6.22 -6.12 -3.37
CA LYS A 171 -7.34 -6.17 -4.32
C LYS A 171 -8.40 -7.16 -3.88
N MET A 172 -8.02 -8.40 -3.59
CA MET A 172 -8.94 -9.45 -3.13
C MET A 172 -9.63 -9.04 -1.83
N LEU A 173 -8.89 -8.44 -0.89
CA LEU A 173 -9.46 -7.95 0.36
C LEU A 173 -10.50 -6.85 0.11
N ARG A 174 -10.20 -5.87 -0.76
CA ARG A 174 -11.14 -4.80 -1.13
C ARG A 174 -12.39 -5.34 -1.79
N ASP A 175 -12.25 -6.34 -2.66
CA ASP A 175 -13.35 -6.97 -3.38
C ASP A 175 -14.26 -7.80 -2.47
N SER A 176 -13.83 -8.17 -1.25
CA SER A 176 -14.64 -8.86 -0.25
C SER A 176 -15.66 -7.96 0.46
N GLY A 177 -15.52 -6.64 0.36
CA GLY A 177 -16.38 -5.67 1.02
C GLY A 177 -17.56 -5.23 0.14
N SER A 178 -18.73 -5.08 0.75
CA SER A 178 -19.93 -4.53 0.09
C SER A 178 -20.21 -3.13 0.60
N PRO A 179 -20.22 -2.10 -0.27
CA PRO A 179 -20.51 -0.72 0.13
C PRO A 179 -21.92 -0.58 0.70
N GLN A 180 -22.03 0.18 1.79
CA GLN A 180 -23.29 0.52 2.46
C GLN A 180 -23.34 2.02 2.71
N LYS A 181 -24.47 2.66 2.38
CA LYS A 181 -24.72 4.06 2.69
C LYS A 181 -25.08 4.21 4.15
N VAL A 182 -24.42 5.11 4.84
CA VAL A 182 -24.63 5.42 6.25
C VAL A 182 -24.65 6.94 6.45
N VAL A 183 -25.17 7.37 7.61
CA VAL A 183 -25.22 8.79 7.98
C VAL A 183 -24.52 8.96 9.33
N ALA A 184 -23.58 9.91 9.41
CA ALA A 184 -23.09 10.40 10.69
C ALA A 184 -24.07 11.44 11.20
N THR A 185 -24.69 11.20 12.35
CA THR A 185 -25.58 12.15 13.00
C THR A 185 -24.75 13.11 13.85
N ALA A 186 -24.95 14.40 13.67
CA ALA A 186 -24.13 15.45 14.29
C ALA A 186 -22.61 15.16 14.13
N GLY A 187 -22.20 14.74 12.93
CA GLY A 187 -20.82 14.42 12.61
C GLY A 187 -20.26 13.14 13.22
N GLN A 188 -21.09 12.31 13.87
CA GLN A 188 -20.65 11.08 14.55
C GLN A 188 -21.34 9.85 13.99
N PHE A 189 -20.57 8.78 13.78
CA PHE A 189 -21.08 7.48 13.39
C PHE A 189 -20.36 6.39 14.20
N GLN A 190 -21.14 5.44 14.71
CA GLN A 190 -20.61 4.26 15.40
C GLN A 190 -21.35 3.02 14.92
N GLN A 191 -20.61 1.94 14.73
CA GLN A 191 -21.16 0.65 14.34
C GLN A 191 -20.48 -0.47 15.12
N ASN A 192 -21.29 -1.32 15.76
CA ASN A 192 -20.80 -2.59 16.31
C ASN A 192 -20.50 -3.57 15.17
N LEU A 193 -19.36 -4.23 15.25
CA LEU A 193 -18.96 -5.24 14.28
C LEU A 193 -19.54 -6.61 14.66
N PRO A 194 -20.04 -7.38 13.68
CA PRO A 194 -20.58 -8.71 13.93
C PRO A 194 -19.58 -9.63 14.63
N GLN A 195 -20.02 -10.29 15.69
CA GLN A 195 -19.20 -11.31 16.35
C GLN A 195 -19.01 -12.53 15.45
N GLY A 196 -17.83 -13.16 15.51
CA GLY A 196 -17.50 -14.33 14.70
C GLY A 196 -16.94 -14.02 13.31
N ARG A 197 -16.92 -12.76 12.88
CA ARG A 197 -16.28 -12.29 11.64
C ARG A 197 -15.15 -11.31 11.94
N THR A 198 -13.99 -11.54 11.37
CA THR A 198 -12.83 -10.65 11.55
C THR A 198 -12.65 -9.77 10.32
N PHE A 199 -12.90 -8.49 10.48
CA PHE A 199 -12.65 -7.50 9.44
C PHE A 199 -11.19 -7.05 9.51
N GLN A 200 -10.58 -6.89 8.34
CA GLN A 200 -9.17 -6.52 8.18
C GLN A 200 -9.01 -5.09 7.69
N LEU A 201 -9.98 -4.61 6.89
CA LEU A 201 -9.96 -3.29 6.28
C LEU A 201 -11.36 -2.68 6.28
N MET A 202 -11.46 -1.40 6.57
CA MET A 202 -12.64 -0.60 6.26
C MET A 202 -12.31 0.40 5.18
N ARG A 203 -13.19 0.52 4.19
CA ARG A 203 -13.15 1.55 3.15
C ARG A 203 -14.27 2.53 3.40
N LEU A 204 -13.98 3.81 3.33
CA LEU A 204 -14.92 4.90 3.53
C LEU A 204 -14.83 5.85 2.35
N ALA A 205 -15.96 6.09 1.67
CA ALA A 205 -16.04 6.99 0.54
C ALA A 205 -16.88 8.22 0.90
N LEU A 206 -16.25 9.40 0.83
CA LEU A 206 -16.86 10.70 1.11
C LEU A 206 -17.00 11.55 -0.14
N ASP A 207 -18.08 12.30 -0.20
CA ASP A 207 -18.22 13.36 -1.20
C ASP A 207 -17.29 14.52 -0.83
N PRO A 208 -16.39 14.96 -1.73
CA PRO A 208 -15.51 16.11 -1.47
C PRO A 208 -16.28 17.41 -1.20
N GLU A 209 -17.51 17.56 -1.71
CA GLU A 209 -18.34 18.74 -1.48
C GLU A 209 -18.75 18.91 0.00
N LEU A 210 -18.75 17.84 0.79
CA LEU A 210 -19.00 17.93 2.23
C LEU A 210 -17.90 18.68 2.98
N GLN A 211 -16.70 18.78 2.42
CA GLN A 211 -15.53 19.44 3.01
C GLN A 211 -15.24 18.96 4.43
N VAL A 212 -15.41 17.66 4.68
CA VAL A 212 -15.12 17.02 5.96
C VAL A 212 -14.01 15.99 5.84
N ILE A 213 -13.31 15.76 6.93
CA ILE A 213 -12.21 14.84 7.07
C ILE A 213 -12.64 13.77 8.09
N PRO A 214 -12.63 12.47 7.74
CA PRO A 214 -13.01 11.42 8.68
C PRO A 214 -11.86 11.12 9.63
N GLU A 215 -12.10 11.25 10.93
CA GLU A 215 -11.26 10.70 11.98
C GLU A 215 -11.80 9.33 12.36
N ILE A 216 -11.04 8.29 12.02
CA ILE A 216 -11.49 6.91 12.15
C ILE A 216 -10.74 6.22 13.29
N SER A 217 -11.49 5.55 14.15
CA SER A 217 -10.97 4.64 15.15
C SER A 217 -11.76 3.33 15.12
N GLY A 218 -11.09 2.22 15.40
CA GLY A 218 -11.77 0.93 15.39
C GLY A 218 -10.96 -0.16 16.07
N ASN A 219 -11.68 -1.16 16.53
CA ASN A 219 -11.13 -2.38 17.10
C ASN A 219 -11.95 -3.60 16.60
N ARG A 220 -11.78 -4.76 17.21
CA ARG A 220 -12.50 -5.99 16.81
C ARG A 220 -14.01 -5.96 17.07
N LEU A 221 -14.50 -5.03 17.89
CA LEU A 221 -15.89 -4.99 18.36
C LEU A 221 -16.69 -3.87 17.72
N MET A 222 -16.02 -2.75 17.41
CA MET A 222 -16.71 -1.56 16.92
C MET A 222 -15.79 -0.68 16.06
N VAL A 223 -16.40 0.11 15.20
CA VAL A 223 -15.78 1.22 14.49
C VAL A 223 -16.49 2.52 14.88
N SER A 224 -15.72 3.58 15.03
CA SER A 224 -16.21 4.94 15.29
C SER A 224 -15.58 5.90 14.29
N ILE A 225 -16.40 6.76 13.70
CA ILE A 225 -16.01 7.78 12.73
C ILE A 225 -16.51 9.12 13.22
N ARG A 226 -15.62 10.10 13.30
CA ARG A 226 -15.97 11.50 13.54
C ARG A 226 -15.64 12.30 12.31
N LEU A 227 -16.59 13.07 11.82
CA LEU A 227 -16.37 14.00 10.74
C LEU A 227 -15.83 15.32 11.32
N MET A 228 -14.68 15.74 10.79
CA MET A 228 -13.97 16.94 11.23
C MET A 228 -13.92 17.96 10.09
N ARG A 229 -13.80 19.23 10.43
CA ARG A 229 -13.53 20.32 9.48
C ARG A 229 -12.24 21.04 9.84
N LEU A 230 -11.52 21.46 8.83
CA LEU A 230 -10.37 22.35 8.98
C LEU A 230 -10.86 23.80 8.86
N ASP A 231 -10.55 24.64 9.83
CA ASP A 231 -10.85 26.07 9.78
C ASP A 231 -9.76 26.87 9.04
N ALA A 232 -9.97 28.19 8.94
CA ALA A 232 -9.03 29.09 8.25
C ALA A 232 -7.67 29.22 8.97
N ASP A 233 -7.58 28.82 10.23
CA ASP A 233 -6.35 28.81 11.05
C ASP A 233 -5.70 27.41 11.09
N ASP A 234 -6.08 26.49 10.17
CA ASP A 234 -5.61 25.10 10.10
C ASP A 234 -5.92 24.26 11.36
N LYS A 235 -7.00 24.61 12.11
CA LYS A 235 -7.42 23.85 13.27
C LYS A 235 -8.57 22.89 12.93
N MET A 236 -8.50 21.69 13.46
CA MET A 236 -9.52 20.66 13.28
C MET A 236 -10.65 20.83 14.31
N HIS A 237 -11.88 20.97 13.84
CA HIS A 237 -13.09 21.05 14.65
C HIS A 237 -14.08 19.95 14.27
N PRO A 238 -14.87 19.41 15.22
CA PRO A 238 -15.94 18.47 14.90
C PRO A 238 -16.98 19.14 13.97
N ALA A 239 -17.37 18.43 12.91
CA ALA A 239 -18.55 18.79 12.14
C ALA A 239 -19.80 18.48 12.99
N LEU A 240 -20.75 19.39 13.04
CA LEU A 240 -21.97 19.25 13.84
C LEU A 240 -23.20 18.90 13.00
N GLU A 241 -23.05 18.91 11.68
CA GLU A 241 -24.11 18.58 10.73
C GLU A 241 -24.11 17.07 10.45
N ASP A 242 -25.26 16.57 10.00
CA ASP A 242 -25.36 15.21 9.49
C ASP A 242 -24.59 15.08 8.18
N GLY A 243 -23.85 13.99 8.03
CA GLY A 243 -23.04 13.70 6.83
C GLY A 243 -23.31 12.29 6.31
N ALA A 244 -23.73 12.18 5.04
CA ALA A 244 -23.90 10.90 4.39
C ALA A 244 -22.61 10.44 3.70
N PHE A 245 -22.26 9.15 3.84
CA PHE A 245 -21.09 8.55 3.21
C PHE A 245 -21.29 7.05 2.99
N GLU A 246 -20.35 6.42 2.31
CA GLU A 246 -20.38 4.97 2.11
C GLU A 246 -19.25 4.30 2.89
N ILE A 247 -19.56 3.18 3.52
CA ILE A 247 -18.55 2.30 4.13
C ILE A 247 -18.61 0.90 3.54
N ALA A 248 -17.46 0.23 3.46
CA ALA A 248 -17.37 -1.19 3.16
C ALA A 248 -16.41 -1.86 4.15
N LEU A 249 -16.88 -2.89 4.82
CA LEU A 249 -16.08 -3.71 5.73
C LEU A 249 -15.57 -4.93 4.98
N CYS A 250 -14.24 -5.10 4.91
CA CYS A 250 -13.53 -6.14 4.17
C CYS A 250 -12.89 -7.16 5.13
N SER A 251 -13.02 -8.47 4.84
CA SER A 251 -12.60 -9.56 5.75
C SER A 251 -11.82 -10.66 5.05
#